data_f6b6970f029c4d7685caae9b54f08fa4
#
_entry.id   f6b6970f029c4d7685caae9b54f08fa4
#
_cell.length_a   1.000
_cell.length_b   1.000
_cell.length_c   1.000
_cell.angle_alpha   90.00
_cell.angle_beta   90.00
_cell.angle_gamma   90.00
#
_symmetry.space_group_name_H-M   'P 1'
#
loop_
_entity.id
_entity.type
_entity.pdbx_description
1 polymer ?
#
loop_
_entity_poly.entity_id
_entity_poly.type
_entity_poly.pdbx_seq_one_letter_code
_entity_poly.pdbx_strand_id
1 'polypeptide(L)'
;MDWSEEGVVLGVRRQGENNVVLELLTRDHGRHLGLVRGGRGRRLRPVLQTGNIVDAAWRGRLAEHLGTFTVEALEMNAARIMDDPARLSGLMTMATHARLLPEREPHHRLYDAFRIVLNQMNTEEIWPTLLVRWELGLLEELGFGLDLGKCAATGSTVDLIYVSPKSGKAVSADAGAPYKSKLFALPAFVTGRSADEPTGQDIFDGFRLTGFFLEKHLYGPRGIDLPDSRAALLTRLSETG
;
A
#
# COMPACT_ATOMS: atom_id res chain seq x y z
N MET A 1 0.12 28.42 10.34
CA MET A 1 -0.87 27.34 10.15
C MET A 1 -0.47 26.19 11.05
N ASP A 2 -1.45 25.55 11.66
CA ASP A 2 -1.27 24.38 12.53
C ASP A 2 -2.51 23.46 12.44
N TRP A 3 -2.26 22.20 12.65
CA TRP A 3 -3.27 21.15 12.71
C TRP A 3 -2.77 19.98 13.57
N SER A 4 -3.67 19.14 14.06
CA SER A 4 -3.34 17.89 14.75
C SER A 4 -4.23 16.78 14.25
N GLU A 5 -3.62 15.61 13.97
CA GLU A 5 -4.29 14.46 13.43
C GLU A 5 -3.50 13.17 13.68
N GLU A 6 -4.20 12.05 13.70
CA GLU A 6 -3.55 10.73 13.68
C GLU A 6 -2.87 10.47 12.33
N GLY A 7 -1.67 9.91 12.36
CA GLY A 7 -0.95 9.54 11.15
C GLY A 7 -0.20 8.24 11.28
N VAL A 8 -0.14 7.50 10.16
CA VAL A 8 0.72 6.33 10.04
C VAL A 8 2.12 6.78 9.63
N VAL A 9 3.13 6.34 10.38
CA VAL A 9 4.53 6.60 10.03
C VAL A 9 4.90 5.82 8.78
N LEU A 10 5.17 6.52 7.68
CA LEU A 10 5.70 5.92 6.44
C LEU A 10 7.22 5.78 6.49
N GLY A 11 7.89 6.62 7.25
CA GLY A 11 9.32 6.54 7.49
C GLY A 11 9.93 7.84 7.95
N VAL A 12 11.25 7.79 8.16
CA VAL A 12 12.04 8.95 8.60
C VAL A 12 13.34 9.08 7.80
N ARG A 13 13.77 10.31 7.57
CA ARG A 13 15.07 10.63 7.01
C ARG A 13 15.88 11.47 8.01
N ARG A 14 17.17 11.19 8.14
CA ARG A 14 18.06 11.96 9.02
C ARG A 14 18.16 13.41 8.55
N GLN A 15 18.09 14.35 9.50
CA GLN A 15 18.26 15.76 9.26
C GLN A 15 19.18 16.35 10.33
N GLY A 16 20.46 16.53 9.98
CA GLY A 16 21.49 16.92 10.93
C GLY A 16 21.77 15.83 11.97
N GLU A 17 22.30 16.23 13.13
CA GLU A 17 22.78 15.30 14.16
C GLU A 17 21.63 14.63 14.93
N ASN A 18 20.62 15.38 15.35
CA ASN A 18 19.61 14.93 16.29
C ASN A 18 18.19 14.89 15.73
N ASN A 19 17.94 15.53 14.60
CA ASN A 19 16.61 15.68 14.04
C ASN A 19 16.35 14.65 12.94
N VAL A 20 15.07 14.51 12.59
CA VAL A 20 14.63 13.73 11.43
C VAL A 20 13.54 14.50 10.68
N VAL A 21 13.41 14.24 9.39
CA VAL A 21 12.20 14.53 8.62
C VAL A 21 11.32 13.29 8.70
N LEU A 22 10.18 13.45 9.33
CA LEU A 22 9.15 12.44 9.45
C LEU A 22 8.20 12.54 8.26
N GLU A 23 7.83 11.42 7.71
CA GLU A 23 6.82 11.29 6.66
C GLU A 23 5.65 10.48 7.21
N LEU A 24 4.48 11.10 7.22
CA LEU A 24 3.22 10.53 7.68
C LEU A 24 2.24 10.37 6.52
N LEU A 25 1.38 9.38 6.62
CA LEU A 25 0.11 9.32 5.91
C LEU A 25 -0.98 9.65 6.92
N THR A 26 -1.71 10.72 6.68
CA THR A 26 -2.84 11.17 7.50
C THR A 26 -4.11 11.14 6.66
N ARG A 27 -5.27 11.13 7.33
CA ARG A 27 -6.55 10.99 6.64
C ARG A 27 -6.96 12.27 5.91
N ASP A 28 -6.86 13.41 6.60
CA ASP A 28 -7.40 14.68 6.12
C ASP A 28 -6.32 15.61 5.54
N HIS A 29 -5.02 15.36 5.83
CA HIS A 29 -3.90 16.12 5.28
C HIS A 29 -3.03 15.30 4.33
N GLY A 30 -3.42 14.04 4.02
CA GLY A 30 -2.74 13.17 3.08
C GLY A 30 -1.33 12.79 3.51
N ARG A 31 -0.45 12.56 2.53
CA ARG A 31 0.98 12.32 2.77
C ARG A 31 1.65 13.65 3.12
N HIS A 32 2.22 13.75 4.32
CA HIS A 32 2.78 14.99 4.82
C HIS A 32 4.16 14.80 5.45
N LEU A 33 5.06 15.73 5.18
CA LEU A 33 6.41 15.77 5.75
C LEU A 33 6.55 16.89 6.77
N GLY A 34 7.36 16.64 7.80
CA GLY A 34 7.70 17.66 8.80
C GLY A 34 8.93 17.29 9.60
N LEU A 35 9.60 18.32 10.11
CA LEU A 35 10.78 18.15 10.95
C LEU A 35 10.37 17.73 12.37
N VAL A 36 10.97 16.66 12.89
CA VAL A 36 10.89 16.26 14.30
C VAL A 36 12.21 16.56 14.98
N ARG A 37 12.19 17.51 15.92
CA ARG A 37 13.37 17.86 16.72
C ARG A 37 13.68 16.74 17.71
N GLY A 38 14.95 16.35 17.80
CA GLY A 38 15.37 15.25 18.69
C GLY A 38 14.81 13.88 18.30
N GLY A 39 14.32 13.70 17.06
CA GLY A 39 13.71 12.45 16.59
C GLY A 39 14.65 11.23 16.61
N ARG A 40 15.96 11.43 16.71
CA ARG A 40 16.97 10.36 16.89
C ARG A 40 17.16 9.93 18.34
N GLY A 41 16.58 10.67 19.28
CA GLY A 41 16.71 10.40 20.71
C GLY A 41 16.02 9.10 21.13
N ARG A 42 16.46 8.53 22.25
CA ARG A 42 15.97 7.24 22.78
C ARG A 42 14.45 7.19 22.95
N ARG A 43 13.81 8.31 23.27
CA ARG A 43 12.36 8.41 23.48
C ARG A 43 11.57 8.30 22.16
N LEU A 44 12.01 9.02 21.12
CA LEU A 44 11.25 9.12 19.87
C LEU A 44 11.62 8.06 18.84
N ARG A 45 12.84 7.52 18.87
CA ARG A 45 13.28 6.51 17.92
C ARG A 45 12.34 5.29 17.81
N PRO A 46 11.83 4.68 18.90
CA PRO A 46 10.85 3.58 18.78
C PRO A 46 9.48 4.06 18.26
N VAL A 47 9.07 5.30 18.58
CA VAL A 47 7.79 5.87 18.14
C VAL A 47 7.76 6.08 16.63
N LEU A 48 8.88 6.54 16.06
CA LEU A 48 9.02 6.91 14.65
C LEU A 48 9.38 5.71 13.74
N GLN A 49 8.96 4.50 14.10
CA GLN A 49 9.13 3.32 13.23
C GLN A 49 7.97 3.22 12.24
N THR A 50 8.29 2.80 11.00
CA THR A 50 7.29 2.58 9.94
C THR A 50 6.16 1.68 10.42
N GLY A 51 4.92 2.07 10.17
CA GLY A 51 3.71 1.36 10.59
C GLY A 51 3.18 1.73 11.97
N ASN A 52 3.94 2.46 12.80
CA ASN A 52 3.39 3.01 14.03
C ASN A 52 2.37 4.11 13.72
N ILE A 53 1.41 4.26 14.61
CA ILE A 53 0.43 5.33 14.54
C ILE A 53 0.74 6.33 15.64
N VAL A 54 0.77 7.59 15.25
CA VAL A 54 1.10 8.71 16.12
C VAL A 54 0.00 9.76 16.08
N ASP A 55 -0.26 10.41 17.21
CA ASP A 55 -0.89 11.73 17.21
C ASP A 55 0.18 12.76 16.84
N ALA A 56 -0.07 13.52 15.77
CA ALA A 56 0.89 14.41 15.17
C ALA A 56 0.33 15.83 15.08
N ALA A 57 0.93 16.76 15.83
CA ALA A 57 0.67 18.17 15.68
C ALA A 57 1.71 18.81 14.75
N TRP A 58 1.23 19.29 13.60
CA TRP A 58 2.06 20.01 12.63
C TRP A 58 1.94 21.52 12.82
N ARG A 59 3.05 22.22 12.66
CA ARG A 59 3.10 23.68 12.65
C ARG A 59 4.07 24.18 11.58
N GLY A 60 3.59 25.08 10.72
CA GLY A 60 4.38 25.75 9.69
C GLY A 60 3.95 27.19 9.49
N ARG A 61 4.85 28.03 8.96
CA ARG A 61 4.52 29.43 8.63
C ARG A 61 3.53 29.49 7.46
N LEU A 62 3.76 28.65 6.44
CA LEU A 62 2.90 28.49 5.25
C LEU A 62 2.62 26.98 5.08
N ALA A 63 1.53 26.65 4.41
CA ALA A 63 1.11 25.27 4.20
C ALA A 63 2.13 24.44 3.39
N GLU A 64 2.81 25.07 2.43
CA GLU A 64 3.83 24.45 1.58
C GLU A 64 5.19 24.27 2.25
N HIS A 65 5.41 24.85 3.43
CA HIS A 65 6.65 24.67 4.16
C HIS A 65 6.74 23.27 4.77
N LEU A 66 7.95 22.77 4.97
CA LEU A 66 8.21 21.53 5.68
C LEU A 66 7.57 21.53 7.08
N GLY A 67 7.61 22.67 7.77
CA GLY A 67 7.09 22.79 9.13
C GLY A 67 7.76 21.87 10.14
N THR A 68 7.16 21.77 11.32
CA THR A 68 7.63 20.91 12.41
C THR A 68 6.49 20.05 12.92
N PHE A 69 6.79 18.79 13.22
CA PHE A 69 5.90 17.87 13.93
C PHE A 69 6.30 17.77 15.41
N THR A 70 5.29 17.80 16.28
CA THR A 70 5.33 17.23 17.62
C THR A 70 4.51 15.95 17.58
N VAL A 71 5.05 14.83 18.09
CA VAL A 71 4.39 13.53 17.97
C VAL A 71 4.31 12.81 19.31
N GLU A 72 3.21 12.10 19.51
CA GLU A 72 2.99 11.17 20.61
C GLU A 72 2.59 9.80 20.05
N ALA A 73 3.03 8.71 20.72
CA ALA A 73 2.70 7.37 20.28
C ALA A 73 1.24 7.03 20.58
N LEU A 74 0.50 6.51 19.63
CA LEU A 74 -0.82 5.92 19.81
C LEU A 74 -0.78 4.39 19.72
N GLU A 75 -0.23 3.85 18.63
CA GLU A 75 -0.11 2.40 18.40
C GLU A 75 1.30 2.03 17.95
N MET A 76 1.90 1.04 18.62
CA MET A 76 3.27 0.57 18.36
C MET A 76 3.25 -0.70 17.48
N ASN A 77 2.69 -0.61 16.28
CA ASN A 77 2.51 -1.75 15.38
C ASN A 77 3.83 -2.35 14.90
N ALA A 78 4.86 -1.52 14.69
CA ALA A 78 6.19 -1.99 14.27
C ALA A 78 6.74 -3.07 15.21
N ALA A 79 6.56 -2.91 16.52
CA ALA A 79 7.04 -3.88 17.50
C ALA A 79 6.32 -5.24 17.44
N ARG A 80 5.09 -5.27 16.93
CA ARG A 80 4.29 -6.50 16.76
C ARG A 80 4.59 -7.21 15.45
N ILE A 81 4.98 -6.45 14.43
CA ILE A 81 5.19 -6.94 13.05
C ILE A 81 6.65 -7.37 12.82
N MET A 82 7.61 -6.79 13.53
CA MET A 82 9.04 -6.92 13.24
C MET A 82 9.58 -8.36 13.35
N ASP A 83 8.95 -9.22 14.13
CA ASP A 83 9.37 -10.61 14.32
C ASP A 83 8.87 -11.54 13.20
N ASP A 84 7.94 -11.07 12.34
CA ASP A 84 7.47 -11.80 11.16
C ASP A 84 8.03 -11.16 9.89
N PRO A 85 8.99 -11.82 9.19
CA PRO A 85 9.62 -11.24 8.01
C PRO A 85 8.67 -11.01 6.83
N ALA A 86 7.59 -11.80 6.69
CA ALA A 86 6.60 -11.61 5.62
C ALA A 86 5.75 -10.36 5.90
N ARG A 87 5.23 -10.23 7.12
CA ARG A 87 4.47 -9.06 7.55
C ARG A 87 5.30 -7.78 7.50
N LEU A 88 6.56 -7.83 7.94
CA LEU A 88 7.48 -6.70 7.83
C LEU A 88 7.69 -6.28 6.36
N SER A 89 7.91 -7.26 5.46
CA SER A 89 8.08 -6.99 4.03
C SER A 89 6.80 -6.38 3.43
N GLY A 90 5.62 -6.87 3.81
CA GLY A 90 4.33 -6.31 3.41
C GLY A 90 4.15 -4.86 3.87
N LEU A 91 4.44 -4.57 5.14
CA LEU A 91 4.39 -3.22 5.70
C LEU A 91 5.32 -2.26 4.97
N MET A 92 6.58 -2.66 4.76
CA MET A 92 7.56 -1.84 4.05
C MET A 92 7.17 -1.59 2.59
N THR A 93 6.56 -2.57 1.93
CA THR A 93 6.01 -2.44 0.58
C THR A 93 4.90 -1.40 0.55
N MET A 94 3.93 -1.54 1.44
CA MET A 94 2.79 -0.63 1.55
C MET A 94 3.23 0.81 1.84
N ALA A 95 4.15 0.99 2.79
CA ALA A 95 4.70 2.31 3.13
C ALA A 95 5.48 2.94 1.95
N THR A 96 6.21 2.11 1.17
CA THR A 96 6.93 2.59 -0.02
C THR A 96 5.96 2.98 -1.13
N HIS A 97 4.92 2.20 -1.37
CA HIS A 97 3.88 2.53 -2.34
C HIS A 97 3.12 3.80 -1.95
N ALA A 98 2.79 3.99 -0.68
CA ALA A 98 2.09 5.19 -0.21
C ALA A 98 2.88 6.49 -0.47
N ARG A 99 4.20 6.41 -0.59
CA ARG A 99 5.05 7.56 -0.96
C ARG A 99 4.90 8.00 -2.42
N LEU A 100 4.23 7.23 -3.25
CA LEU A 100 3.88 7.63 -4.62
C LEU A 100 2.72 8.63 -4.66
N LEU A 101 1.93 8.72 -3.58
CA LEU A 101 0.86 9.69 -3.46
C LEU A 101 1.41 11.12 -3.44
N PRO A 102 0.70 12.09 -4.03
CA PRO A 102 1.03 13.50 -3.91
C PRO A 102 1.09 13.94 -2.44
N GLU A 103 1.97 14.92 -2.14
CA GLU A 103 2.01 15.51 -0.80
C GLU A 103 0.81 16.40 -0.55
N ARG A 104 0.26 16.34 0.67
CA ARG A 104 -0.81 17.21 1.16
C ARG A 104 -2.13 17.06 0.42
N GLU A 105 -2.31 15.96 -0.25
CA GLU A 105 -3.56 15.61 -0.93
C GLU A 105 -4.25 14.48 -0.17
N PRO A 106 -5.46 14.69 0.36
CA PRO A 106 -6.20 13.67 1.10
C PRO A 106 -6.64 12.50 0.21
N HIS A 107 -6.39 11.29 0.67
CA HIS A 107 -6.82 10.04 0.03
C HIS A 107 -7.54 9.16 1.06
N HIS A 108 -8.71 9.63 1.54
CA HIS A 108 -9.43 9.06 2.69
C HIS A 108 -9.61 7.54 2.59
N ARG A 109 -10.12 7.05 1.44
CA ARG A 109 -10.38 5.61 1.23
C ARG A 109 -9.09 4.79 1.30
N LEU A 110 -8.01 5.31 0.74
CA LEU A 110 -6.73 4.61 0.73
C LEU A 110 -6.08 4.60 2.11
N TYR A 111 -6.22 5.70 2.87
CA TYR A 111 -5.80 5.77 4.27
C TYR A 111 -6.57 4.76 5.14
N ASP A 112 -7.91 4.76 5.05
CA ASP A 112 -8.75 3.85 5.82
C ASP A 112 -8.41 2.38 5.48
N ALA A 113 -8.20 2.06 4.19
CA ALA A 113 -7.78 0.75 3.76
C ALA A 113 -6.36 0.39 4.28
N PHE A 114 -5.42 1.35 4.30
CA PHE A 114 -4.09 1.13 4.89
C PHE A 114 -4.19 0.73 6.37
N ARG A 115 -5.04 1.43 7.15
CA ARG A 115 -5.27 1.13 8.56
C ARG A 115 -5.86 -0.28 8.76
N ILE A 116 -6.79 -0.69 7.88
CA ILE A 116 -7.37 -2.05 7.91
C ILE A 116 -6.28 -3.10 7.65
N VAL A 117 -5.47 -2.97 6.59
CA VAL A 117 -4.41 -3.93 6.29
C VAL A 117 -3.41 -4.01 7.45
N LEU A 118 -2.98 -2.86 8.00
CA LEU A 118 -2.05 -2.78 9.11
C LEU A 118 -2.59 -3.48 10.38
N ASN A 119 -3.87 -3.31 10.67
CA ASN A 119 -4.52 -3.98 11.80
C ASN A 119 -4.57 -5.51 11.58
N GLN A 120 -4.93 -5.96 10.37
CA GLN A 120 -4.98 -7.38 10.04
C GLN A 120 -3.60 -8.05 10.04
N MET A 121 -2.54 -7.32 9.71
CA MET A 121 -1.16 -7.79 9.89
C MET A 121 -0.81 -8.14 11.34
N ASN A 122 -1.54 -7.61 12.31
CA ASN A 122 -1.32 -7.91 13.73
C ASN A 122 -2.10 -9.15 14.22
N THR A 123 -3.17 -9.55 13.54
CA THR A 123 -4.17 -10.48 14.08
C THR A 123 -4.45 -11.70 13.19
N GLU A 124 -4.38 -11.58 11.87
CA GLU A 124 -4.92 -12.59 10.96
C GLU A 124 -4.02 -12.90 9.75
N GLU A 125 -4.30 -14.04 9.10
CA GLU A 125 -3.57 -14.51 7.91
C GLU A 125 -4.10 -13.89 6.59
N ILE A 126 -5.24 -13.20 6.61
CA ILE A 126 -5.86 -12.65 5.39
C ILE A 126 -5.19 -11.35 4.88
N TRP A 127 -4.26 -10.77 5.63
CA TRP A 127 -3.64 -9.51 5.26
C TRP A 127 -2.99 -9.48 3.85
N PRO A 128 -2.46 -10.59 3.26
CA PRO A 128 -1.90 -10.52 1.92
C PRO A 128 -2.96 -10.23 0.86
N THR A 129 -4.17 -10.77 0.99
CA THR A 129 -5.29 -10.48 0.08
C THR A 129 -5.75 -9.03 0.19
N LEU A 130 -5.76 -8.49 1.40
CA LEU A 130 -6.08 -7.10 1.65
C LEU A 130 -5.01 -6.17 1.09
N LEU A 131 -3.72 -6.55 1.15
CA LEU A 131 -2.64 -5.80 0.54
C LEU A 131 -2.76 -5.76 -0.99
N VAL A 132 -3.10 -6.87 -1.66
CA VAL A 132 -3.40 -6.89 -3.10
C VAL A 132 -4.54 -5.91 -3.43
N ARG A 133 -5.62 -5.93 -2.64
CA ARG A 133 -6.75 -5.00 -2.84
C ARG A 133 -6.34 -3.54 -2.59
N TRP A 134 -5.47 -3.29 -1.62
CA TRP A 134 -4.92 -1.97 -1.37
C TRP A 134 -4.04 -1.48 -2.54
N GLU A 135 -3.21 -2.34 -3.13
CA GLU A 135 -2.43 -2.01 -4.34
C GLU A 135 -3.34 -1.64 -5.52
N LEU A 136 -4.48 -2.34 -5.69
CA LEU A 136 -5.49 -1.96 -6.70
C LEU A 136 -6.13 -0.60 -6.39
N GLY A 137 -6.45 -0.33 -5.12
CA GLY A 137 -6.96 0.96 -4.67
C GLY A 137 -5.95 2.09 -4.94
N LEU A 138 -4.66 1.85 -4.73
CA LEU A 138 -3.61 2.81 -5.06
C LEU A 138 -3.55 3.13 -6.57
N LEU A 139 -3.65 2.10 -7.42
CA LEU A 139 -3.73 2.30 -8.87
C LEU A 139 -4.96 3.13 -9.26
N GLU A 140 -6.12 2.85 -8.67
CA GLU A 140 -7.35 3.60 -8.89
C GLU A 140 -7.21 5.06 -8.46
N GLU A 141 -6.70 5.31 -7.26
CA GLU A 141 -6.51 6.65 -6.69
C GLU A 141 -5.57 7.52 -7.53
N LEU A 142 -4.55 6.88 -8.15
CA LEU A 142 -3.60 7.55 -9.04
C LEU A 142 -4.04 7.59 -10.51
N GLY A 143 -5.29 7.21 -10.82
CA GLY A 143 -5.89 7.31 -12.15
C GLY A 143 -5.62 6.13 -13.10
N PHE A 144 -5.09 5.02 -12.58
CA PHE A 144 -4.76 3.82 -13.34
C PHE A 144 -5.60 2.60 -12.93
N GLY A 145 -6.81 2.83 -12.39
CA GLY A 145 -7.73 1.79 -11.95
C GLY A 145 -8.04 0.77 -13.03
N LEU A 146 -8.21 -0.50 -12.62
CA LEU A 146 -8.57 -1.58 -13.52
C LEU A 146 -10.10 -1.68 -13.66
N ASP A 147 -10.60 -1.96 -14.86
CA ASP A 147 -12.03 -2.20 -15.12
C ASP A 147 -12.32 -3.71 -15.01
N LEU A 148 -12.62 -4.16 -13.79
CA LEU A 148 -12.84 -5.57 -13.47
C LEU A 148 -14.32 -5.95 -13.41
N GLY A 149 -15.23 -5.04 -13.77
CA GLY A 149 -16.67 -5.24 -13.66
C GLY A 149 -17.29 -6.01 -14.82
N LYS A 150 -16.72 -5.94 -16.02
CA LYS A 150 -17.26 -6.55 -17.24
C LYS A 150 -16.17 -7.00 -18.21
N CYS A 151 -16.49 -8.02 -19.00
CA CYS A 151 -15.59 -8.54 -20.04
C CYS A 151 -15.36 -7.51 -21.14
N ALA A 152 -14.09 -7.23 -21.45
CA ALA A 152 -13.69 -6.29 -22.50
C ALA A 152 -14.14 -6.72 -23.92
N ALA A 153 -14.31 -8.02 -24.16
CA ALA A 153 -14.65 -8.56 -25.47
C ALA A 153 -16.17 -8.74 -25.68
N THR A 154 -16.89 -9.17 -24.63
CA THR A 154 -18.31 -9.57 -24.74
C THR A 154 -19.26 -8.66 -23.97
N GLY A 155 -18.75 -7.83 -23.04
CA GLY A 155 -19.57 -7.06 -22.10
C GLY A 155 -20.19 -7.90 -20.98
N SER A 156 -19.98 -9.23 -20.95
CA SER A 156 -20.48 -10.11 -19.89
C SER A 156 -19.94 -9.70 -18.51
N THR A 157 -20.76 -9.88 -17.49
CA THR A 157 -20.40 -9.64 -16.08
C THR A 157 -20.15 -10.93 -15.31
N VAL A 158 -20.30 -12.10 -15.97
CA VAL A 158 -20.10 -13.42 -15.36
C VAL A 158 -18.82 -14.08 -15.89
N ASP A 159 -18.28 -15.01 -15.11
CA ASP A 159 -17.09 -15.81 -15.43
C ASP A 159 -15.86 -14.95 -15.80
N LEU A 160 -15.70 -13.81 -15.12
CA LEU A 160 -14.55 -12.96 -15.29
C LEU A 160 -13.36 -13.55 -14.51
N ILE A 161 -12.49 -14.26 -15.22
CA ILE A 161 -11.35 -14.97 -14.62
C ILE A 161 -9.99 -14.52 -15.14
N TYR A 162 -9.97 -13.56 -16.07
CA TYR A 162 -8.75 -13.03 -16.63
C TYR A 162 -8.75 -11.49 -16.62
N VAL A 163 -7.53 -10.92 -16.73
CA VAL A 163 -7.30 -9.48 -16.96
C VAL A 163 -6.32 -9.30 -18.12
N SER A 164 -6.67 -8.41 -19.05
CA SER A 164 -5.81 -8.06 -20.18
C SER A 164 -4.69 -7.11 -19.77
N PRO A 165 -3.40 -7.45 -19.94
CA PRO A 165 -2.26 -6.55 -19.65
C PRO A 165 -2.26 -5.28 -20.52
N LYS A 166 -2.89 -5.36 -21.70
CA LYS A 166 -2.97 -4.23 -22.64
C LYS A 166 -3.95 -3.16 -22.14
N SER A 167 -5.13 -3.56 -21.68
CA SER A 167 -6.23 -2.64 -21.38
C SER A 167 -6.56 -2.50 -19.88
N GLY A 168 -6.05 -3.38 -19.00
CA GLY A 168 -6.44 -3.40 -17.59
C GLY A 168 -7.89 -3.83 -17.36
N LYS A 169 -8.54 -4.44 -18.36
CA LYS A 169 -9.95 -4.86 -18.28
C LYS A 169 -10.08 -6.35 -18.06
N ALA A 170 -11.15 -6.73 -17.35
CA ALA A 170 -11.50 -8.13 -17.17
C ALA A 170 -11.87 -8.78 -18.50
N VAL A 171 -11.64 -10.12 -18.58
CA VAL A 171 -12.01 -10.97 -19.71
C VAL A 171 -12.64 -12.24 -19.15
N SER A 172 -13.77 -12.65 -19.75
CA SER A 172 -14.47 -13.88 -19.36
C SER A 172 -13.72 -15.15 -19.77
N ALA A 173 -14.04 -16.27 -19.15
CA ALA A 173 -13.41 -17.56 -19.40
C ALA A 173 -13.39 -17.90 -20.89
N ASP A 174 -14.56 -17.89 -21.56
CA ASP A 174 -14.70 -18.26 -22.97
C ASP A 174 -13.93 -17.31 -23.90
N ALA A 175 -14.05 -15.98 -23.68
CA ALA A 175 -13.39 -15.00 -24.52
C ALA A 175 -11.86 -15.00 -24.31
N GLY A 176 -11.39 -15.37 -23.11
CA GLY A 176 -9.98 -15.43 -22.77
C GLY A 176 -9.29 -16.73 -23.14
N ALA A 177 -10.02 -17.84 -23.30
CA ALA A 177 -9.46 -19.16 -23.54
C ALA A 177 -8.38 -19.21 -24.65
N PRO A 178 -8.59 -18.59 -25.84
CA PRO A 178 -7.57 -18.59 -26.89
C PRO A 178 -6.31 -17.77 -26.56
N TYR A 179 -6.38 -16.91 -25.53
CA TYR A 179 -5.34 -15.96 -25.15
C TYR A 179 -4.79 -16.19 -23.75
N LYS A 180 -5.15 -17.32 -23.09
CA LYS A 180 -4.82 -17.61 -21.69
C LYS A 180 -3.37 -17.33 -21.33
N SER A 181 -2.42 -17.70 -22.18
CA SER A 181 -0.98 -17.49 -21.93
C SER A 181 -0.52 -16.02 -21.96
N LYS A 182 -1.39 -15.11 -22.44
CA LYS A 182 -1.12 -13.67 -22.56
C LYS A 182 -1.96 -12.83 -21.59
N LEU A 183 -2.77 -13.47 -20.77
CA LEU A 183 -3.66 -12.81 -19.81
C LEU A 183 -3.19 -13.09 -18.37
N PHE A 184 -3.47 -12.19 -17.47
CA PHE A 184 -3.33 -12.45 -16.02
C PHE A 184 -4.56 -13.20 -15.52
N ALA A 185 -4.38 -14.08 -14.55
CA ALA A 185 -5.49 -14.59 -13.77
C ALA A 185 -6.14 -13.44 -12.98
N LEU A 186 -7.46 -13.50 -12.82
CA LEU A 186 -8.23 -12.60 -11.96
C LEU A 186 -8.75 -13.41 -10.78
N PRO A 187 -8.05 -13.40 -9.63
CA PRO A 187 -8.51 -14.13 -8.45
C PRO A 187 -9.88 -13.63 -7.96
N ALA A 188 -10.73 -14.53 -7.53
CA ALA A 188 -12.11 -14.21 -7.16
C ALA A 188 -12.18 -13.22 -5.97
N PHE A 189 -11.23 -13.30 -5.02
CA PHE A 189 -11.17 -12.39 -3.87
C PHE A 189 -10.97 -10.91 -4.28
N VAL A 190 -10.35 -10.64 -5.43
CA VAL A 190 -10.13 -9.28 -5.94
C VAL A 190 -11.45 -8.57 -6.22
N THR A 191 -12.42 -9.28 -6.74
CA THR A 191 -13.74 -8.72 -7.09
C THR A 191 -14.78 -8.91 -6.00
N GLY A 192 -14.46 -9.63 -4.91
CA GLY A 192 -15.38 -9.96 -3.83
C GLY A 192 -16.53 -10.91 -4.26
N ARG A 193 -16.35 -11.68 -5.33
CA ARG A 193 -17.38 -12.55 -5.92
C ARG A 193 -17.37 -13.98 -5.37
N SER A 194 -16.36 -14.37 -4.60
CA SER A 194 -16.31 -15.68 -3.93
C SER A 194 -16.39 -15.50 -2.43
N ALA A 195 -17.08 -16.43 -1.79
CA ALA A 195 -17.07 -16.60 -0.33
C ALA A 195 -15.98 -17.58 0.12
N ASP A 196 -15.31 -18.26 -0.83
CA ASP A 196 -14.25 -19.22 -0.54
C ASP A 196 -12.98 -18.51 -0.09
N GLU A 197 -12.23 -19.15 0.80
CA GLU A 197 -10.91 -18.66 1.22
C GLU A 197 -9.93 -18.70 0.05
N PRO A 198 -9.19 -17.60 -0.21
CA PRO A 198 -8.19 -17.56 -1.27
C PRO A 198 -7.07 -18.57 -1.01
N THR A 199 -6.66 -19.28 -2.05
CA THR A 199 -5.49 -20.16 -2.02
C THR A 199 -4.19 -19.33 -2.08
N GLY A 200 -3.05 -19.93 -1.72
CA GLY A 200 -1.73 -19.32 -1.91
C GLY A 200 -1.49 -18.91 -3.37
N GLN A 201 -1.97 -19.74 -4.34
CA GLN A 201 -1.88 -19.41 -5.77
C GLN A 201 -2.71 -18.17 -6.14
N ASP A 202 -3.92 -18.02 -5.60
CA ASP A 202 -4.76 -16.84 -5.84
C ASP A 202 -4.06 -15.57 -5.33
N ILE A 203 -3.45 -15.62 -4.15
CA ILE A 203 -2.70 -14.51 -3.57
C ILE A 203 -1.51 -14.15 -4.47
N PHE A 204 -0.77 -15.15 -4.94
CA PHE A 204 0.37 -14.95 -5.83
C PHE A 204 -0.06 -14.34 -7.17
N ASP A 205 -1.15 -14.84 -7.77
CA ASP A 205 -1.71 -14.29 -9.01
C ASP A 205 -2.22 -12.86 -8.82
N GLY A 206 -2.78 -12.55 -7.66
CA GLY A 206 -3.17 -11.19 -7.28
C GLY A 206 -1.97 -10.23 -7.25
N PHE A 207 -0.88 -10.61 -6.58
CA PHE A 207 0.35 -9.81 -6.58
C PHE A 207 1.02 -9.73 -7.96
N ARG A 208 0.96 -10.77 -8.76
CA ARG A 208 1.47 -10.75 -10.13
C ARG A 208 0.70 -9.76 -11.01
N LEU A 209 -0.62 -9.73 -10.85
CA LEU A 209 -1.51 -8.78 -11.53
C LEU A 209 -1.17 -7.34 -11.14
N THR A 210 -1.22 -7.04 -9.84
CA THR A 210 -0.97 -5.67 -9.36
C THR A 210 0.44 -5.20 -9.65
N GLY A 211 1.44 -6.07 -9.48
CA GLY A 211 2.85 -5.76 -9.75
C GLY A 211 3.09 -5.31 -11.19
N PHE A 212 2.46 -5.99 -12.16
CA PHE A 212 2.56 -5.58 -13.55
C PHE A 212 2.01 -4.16 -13.80
N PHE A 213 0.87 -3.82 -13.23
CA PHE A 213 0.27 -2.50 -13.45
C PHE A 213 0.95 -1.40 -12.63
N LEU A 214 1.45 -1.70 -11.43
CA LEU A 214 2.30 -0.79 -10.65
C LEU A 214 3.58 -0.46 -11.43
N GLU A 215 4.27 -1.47 -11.93
CA GLU A 215 5.48 -1.29 -12.76
C GLU A 215 5.15 -0.44 -13.98
N LYS A 216 4.15 -0.84 -14.76
CA LYS A 216 3.77 -0.21 -16.02
C LYS A 216 3.37 1.26 -15.88
N HIS A 217 2.66 1.61 -14.82
CA HIS A 217 2.02 2.93 -14.69
C HIS A 217 2.66 3.84 -13.66
N LEU A 218 3.25 3.30 -12.60
CA LEU A 218 3.75 4.10 -11.50
C LEU A 218 5.27 4.11 -11.39
N TYR A 219 5.91 2.96 -11.46
CA TYR A 219 7.36 2.82 -11.25
C TYR A 219 8.15 3.04 -12.54
N GLY A 220 7.86 2.31 -13.61
CA GLY A 220 8.56 2.41 -14.89
C GLY A 220 8.59 3.81 -15.47
N PRO A 221 7.47 4.57 -15.54
CA PRO A 221 7.48 5.96 -16.02
C PRO A 221 8.34 6.91 -15.19
N ARG A 222 8.63 6.57 -13.91
CA ARG A 222 9.52 7.33 -13.03
C ARG A 222 10.98 6.88 -13.10
N GLY A 223 11.27 5.82 -13.87
CA GLY A 223 12.61 5.24 -13.97
C GLY A 223 13.11 4.61 -12.66
N ILE A 224 12.20 4.11 -11.83
CA ILE A 224 12.49 3.43 -10.56
C ILE A 224 11.92 2.02 -10.58
N ASP A 225 12.56 1.09 -9.89
CA ASP A 225 12.11 -0.28 -9.77
C ASP A 225 11.05 -0.44 -8.67
N LEU A 226 10.26 -1.51 -8.76
CA LEU A 226 9.40 -1.96 -7.65
C LEU A 226 10.25 -2.17 -6.38
N PRO A 227 9.69 -1.93 -5.18
CA PRO A 227 10.45 -2.04 -3.94
C PRO A 227 11.00 -3.46 -3.71
N ASP A 228 12.26 -3.55 -3.26
CA ASP A 228 12.88 -4.83 -2.86
C ASP A 228 12.06 -5.56 -1.79
N SER A 229 11.39 -4.81 -0.91
CA SER A 229 10.49 -5.37 0.10
C SER A 229 9.34 -6.18 -0.52
N ARG A 230 8.87 -5.77 -1.70
CA ARG A 230 7.81 -6.51 -2.42
C ARG A 230 8.33 -7.82 -3.00
N ALA A 231 9.53 -7.83 -3.56
CA ALA A 231 10.17 -9.06 -4.02
C ALA A 231 10.41 -10.02 -2.85
N ALA A 232 10.92 -9.49 -1.73
CA ALA A 232 11.12 -10.26 -0.50
C ALA A 232 9.80 -10.81 0.07
N LEU A 233 8.70 -10.05 0.01
CA LEU A 233 7.37 -10.51 0.39
C LEU A 233 6.94 -11.72 -0.43
N LEU A 234 7.02 -11.63 -1.76
CA LEU A 234 6.59 -12.72 -2.66
C LEU A 234 7.41 -14.01 -2.43
N THR A 235 8.72 -13.89 -2.21
CA THR A 235 9.56 -15.03 -1.86
C THR A 235 9.07 -15.71 -0.58
N ARG A 236 8.80 -14.95 0.47
CA ARG A 236 8.35 -15.50 1.76
C ARG A 236 6.95 -16.14 1.70
N LEU A 237 6.03 -15.53 0.94
CA LEU A 237 4.69 -16.11 0.75
C LEU A 237 4.75 -17.43 -0.04
N SER A 238 5.74 -17.60 -0.95
CA SER A 238 5.92 -18.86 -1.67
C SER A 238 6.53 -19.98 -0.83
N GLU A 239 7.21 -19.66 0.28
CA GLU A 239 7.82 -20.64 1.20
C GLU A 239 6.82 -21.18 2.24
N THR A 240 5.70 -20.49 2.45
CA THR A 240 4.70 -20.80 3.48
C THR A 240 3.44 -21.47 2.94
N GLY A 241 3.24 -21.55 1.63
CA GLY A 241 2.12 -22.20 0.93
C GLY A 241 2.54 -23.49 0.27
#